data_65bf63ef5edf68dbca7348dfe0446677
#
_entry.id   65bf63ef5edf68dbca7348dfe0446677
#
_cell.length_a   1.000
_cell.length_b   1.000
_cell.length_c   1.000
_cell.angle_alpha   90.00
_cell.angle_beta   90.00
_cell.angle_gamma   90.00
#
_symmetry.space_group_name_H-M   'P 1'
#
loop_
_entity.id
_entity.type
_entity.pdbx_description
1 polymer ?
#
loop_
_entity_poly.entity_id
_entity_poly.type
_entity_poly.pdbx_seq_one_letter_code
_entity_poly.pdbx_strand_id
1 'polypeptide(L)'
;MVHRAAVAEVMLTDWRRESDTRFRVEAQWPRSHSFFTPIDGEHYDPLMASETIRQIGYLLAHAEFGVPFGYQFLLWDLSLSVEPEHLQVRQTPASLDIEVNCTNVKRRGSGTLAGLRYDTLIRRDGHLVATGSVSFTCTGPTAYQRVRAQHALNGDQLPLPLTAPAAPQSVGRTSPVDVVLSPLGQPNRWRLRVDTRHPVLFDHPVDHVPGMVLIEAARQASAAALKRTSLLPLSLAGDFRRYVELGVPCEINAVVMPRQLPDARHTVLVTGHQNGELCFSATVTASRRPH
;
A
#
# COMPACT_ATOMS: atom_id res chain seq x y z
N MET A 1 -16.23 -5.30 5.72
CA MET A 1 -16.28 -5.00 4.28
C MET A 1 -14.94 -4.50 3.72
N VAL A 2 -14.10 -3.87 4.50
CA VAL A 2 -12.85 -3.26 4.02
C VAL A 2 -11.61 -4.17 4.15
N HIS A 3 -11.79 -5.46 4.40
CA HIS A 3 -10.73 -6.45 4.60
C HIS A 3 -9.73 -6.02 5.69
N ARG A 4 -10.27 -5.58 6.82
CA ARG A 4 -9.57 -5.37 8.09
C ARG A 4 -10.28 -6.13 9.19
N ALA A 5 -9.53 -6.84 10.03
CA ALA A 5 -10.04 -7.57 11.18
C ALA A 5 -10.25 -6.63 12.37
N ALA A 6 -9.30 -5.72 12.59
CA ALA A 6 -9.38 -4.72 13.66
C ALA A 6 -10.20 -3.49 13.22
N VAL A 7 -11.20 -3.09 14.01
CA VAL A 7 -11.99 -1.87 13.76
C VAL A 7 -11.10 -0.62 13.78
N ALA A 8 -10.05 -0.60 14.61
CA ALA A 8 -9.09 0.49 14.68
C ALA A 8 -8.32 0.74 13.37
N GLU A 9 -8.29 -0.25 12.46
CA GLU A 9 -7.65 -0.15 11.15
C GLU A 9 -8.62 0.33 10.04
N VAL A 10 -9.89 0.57 10.38
CA VAL A 10 -10.91 1.02 9.42
C VAL A 10 -10.88 2.54 9.33
N MET A 11 -10.54 3.07 8.15
CA MET A 11 -10.47 4.52 7.90
C MET A 11 -11.79 5.09 7.39
N LEU A 12 -12.62 4.26 6.72
CA LEU A 12 -13.87 4.71 6.10
C LEU A 12 -14.99 4.80 7.13
N THR A 13 -15.76 5.89 7.08
CA THR A 13 -16.85 6.16 8.02
C THR A 13 -18.23 6.08 7.37
N ASP A 14 -18.34 6.48 6.09
CA ASP A 14 -19.59 6.43 5.34
C ASP A 14 -19.33 6.38 3.83
N TRP A 15 -20.35 6.04 3.06
CA TRP A 15 -20.34 6.16 1.60
C TRP A 15 -21.74 6.33 1.03
N ARG A 16 -21.81 6.92 -0.17
CA ARG A 16 -23.05 7.02 -0.94
C ARG A 16 -22.78 6.86 -2.43
N ARG A 17 -23.72 6.26 -3.12
CA ARG A 17 -23.72 6.18 -4.59
C ARG A 17 -24.26 7.49 -5.18
N GLU A 18 -23.54 8.06 -6.12
CA GLU A 18 -23.99 9.22 -6.91
C GLU A 18 -24.47 8.79 -8.32
N SER A 19 -23.82 7.75 -8.89
CA SER A 19 -24.22 7.11 -10.14
C SER A 19 -23.69 5.67 -10.17
N ASP A 20 -23.84 4.97 -11.28
CA ASP A 20 -23.32 3.60 -11.45
C ASP A 20 -21.80 3.50 -11.35
N THR A 21 -21.10 4.60 -11.53
CA THR A 21 -19.62 4.65 -11.51
C THR A 21 -19.04 5.73 -10.60
N ARG A 22 -19.89 6.55 -9.98
CA ARG A 22 -19.45 7.64 -9.10
C ARG A 22 -19.97 7.43 -7.69
N PHE A 23 -19.06 7.60 -6.71
CA PHE A 23 -19.35 7.45 -5.30
C PHE A 23 -18.73 8.58 -4.50
N ARG A 24 -19.35 8.93 -3.39
CA ARG A 24 -18.77 9.72 -2.32
C ARG A 24 -18.45 8.78 -1.17
N VAL A 25 -17.28 8.95 -0.60
CA VAL A 25 -16.85 8.19 0.58
C VAL A 25 -16.36 9.18 1.62
N GLU A 26 -16.71 8.93 2.86
CA GLU A 26 -16.18 9.68 3.99
C GLU A 26 -15.14 8.82 4.72
N ALA A 27 -14.11 9.46 5.24
CA ALA A 27 -13.07 8.79 6.01
C ALA A 27 -12.57 9.69 7.14
N GLN A 28 -11.92 9.08 8.12
CA GLN A 28 -11.26 9.82 9.19
C GLN A 28 -9.86 9.27 9.42
N TRP A 29 -8.87 10.17 9.47
CA TRP A 29 -7.53 9.83 9.92
C TRP A 29 -7.34 10.24 11.37
N PRO A 30 -6.98 9.29 12.27
CA PRO A 30 -6.70 9.60 13.66
C PRO A 30 -5.42 10.44 13.76
N ARG A 31 -5.33 11.26 14.80
CA ARG A 31 -4.12 12.06 15.08
C ARG A 31 -2.88 11.23 15.39
N SER A 32 -3.08 10.00 15.83
CA SER A 32 -2.03 9.03 16.13
C SER A 32 -2.49 7.65 15.68
N HIS A 33 -1.57 6.92 15.08
CA HIS A 33 -1.78 5.55 14.64
C HIS A 33 -0.55 4.72 15.00
N SER A 34 -0.73 3.44 15.32
CA SER A 34 0.36 2.58 15.78
C SER A 34 1.45 2.35 14.72
N PHE A 35 1.08 2.40 13.45
CA PHE A 35 1.97 2.15 12.30
C PHE A 35 2.14 3.37 11.38
N PHE A 36 1.04 4.02 10.98
CA PHE A 36 1.07 5.26 10.19
C PHE A 36 1.34 6.46 11.11
N THR A 37 2.52 6.47 11.73
CA THR A 37 2.93 7.53 12.64
C THR A 37 3.21 8.83 11.87
N PRO A 38 2.90 10.01 12.44
CA PRO A 38 3.21 11.26 11.79
C PRO A 38 4.71 11.34 11.44
N ILE A 39 4.98 11.70 10.18
CA ILE A 39 6.34 11.96 9.72
C ILE A 39 6.76 13.29 10.32
N ASP A 40 8.00 13.37 10.84
CA ASP A 40 8.52 14.55 11.54
C ASP A 40 7.68 15.09 12.73
N GLY A 41 6.65 14.34 13.13
CA GLY A 41 5.71 14.73 14.18
C GLY A 41 4.61 15.70 13.71
N GLU A 42 4.64 16.18 12.48
CA GLU A 42 3.76 17.24 11.98
C GLU A 42 2.84 16.80 10.82
N HIS A 43 3.30 15.87 9.96
CA HIS A 43 2.56 15.47 8.78
C HIS A 43 2.02 14.03 8.91
N TYR A 44 0.76 13.83 8.52
CA TYR A 44 0.23 12.48 8.34
C TYR A 44 1.11 11.67 7.40
N ASP A 45 1.34 10.39 7.73
CA ASP A 45 2.02 9.46 6.81
C ASP A 45 1.19 9.31 5.53
N PRO A 46 1.74 9.62 4.35
CA PRO A 46 1.03 9.46 3.07
C PRO A 46 0.52 8.04 2.80
N LEU A 47 1.14 7.02 3.40
CA LEU A 47 0.67 5.65 3.25
C LEU A 47 -0.68 5.40 3.93
N MET A 48 -1.11 6.27 4.85
CA MET A 48 -2.48 6.27 5.36
C MET A 48 -3.49 6.56 4.24
N ALA A 49 -3.16 7.45 3.31
CA ALA A 49 -3.98 7.67 2.11
C ALA A 49 -3.99 6.42 1.19
N SER A 50 -2.84 5.74 1.01
CA SER A 50 -2.78 4.47 0.26
C SER A 50 -3.70 3.40 0.86
N GLU A 51 -3.70 3.28 2.19
CA GLU A 51 -4.60 2.36 2.91
C GLU A 51 -6.07 2.75 2.74
N THR A 52 -6.40 4.04 2.88
CA THR A 52 -7.76 4.56 2.67
C THR A 52 -8.25 4.23 1.26
N ILE A 53 -7.42 4.50 0.24
CA ILE A 53 -7.73 4.20 -1.16
C ILE A 53 -7.96 2.69 -1.33
N ARG A 54 -7.09 1.84 -0.78
CA ARG A 54 -7.24 0.39 -0.85
C ARG A 54 -8.58 -0.08 -0.23
N GLN A 55 -8.96 0.46 0.93
CA GLN A 55 -10.22 0.10 1.61
C GLN A 55 -11.46 0.45 0.77
N ILE A 56 -11.43 1.57 0.04
CA ILE A 56 -12.50 1.96 -0.87
C ILE A 56 -12.78 0.87 -1.91
N GLY A 57 -11.74 0.26 -2.50
CA GLY A 57 -11.89 -0.80 -3.48
C GLY A 57 -12.65 -2.00 -2.95
N TYR A 58 -12.35 -2.45 -1.73
CA TYR A 58 -13.06 -3.56 -1.09
C TYR A 58 -14.50 -3.19 -0.73
N LEU A 59 -14.68 -2.00 -0.14
CA LEU A 59 -16.02 -1.50 0.19
C LEU A 59 -16.93 -1.51 -1.02
N LEU A 60 -16.50 -0.87 -2.11
CA LEU A 60 -17.31 -0.75 -3.33
C LEU A 60 -17.52 -2.12 -3.99
N ALA A 61 -16.50 -2.97 -4.04
CA ALA A 61 -16.64 -4.31 -4.60
C ALA A 61 -17.75 -5.11 -3.90
N HIS A 62 -17.81 -5.08 -2.57
CA HIS A 62 -18.80 -5.82 -1.79
C HIS A 62 -20.16 -5.12 -1.74
N ALA A 63 -20.18 -3.84 -1.39
CA ALA A 63 -21.42 -3.10 -1.15
C ALA A 63 -22.14 -2.69 -2.42
N GLU A 64 -21.39 -2.32 -3.48
CA GLU A 64 -21.95 -1.69 -4.66
C GLU A 64 -21.93 -2.59 -5.90
N PHE A 65 -20.91 -3.45 -6.02
CA PHE A 65 -20.74 -4.33 -7.16
C PHE A 65 -21.07 -5.79 -6.85
N GLY A 66 -21.56 -6.10 -5.64
CA GLY A 66 -22.12 -7.40 -5.27
C GLY A 66 -21.10 -8.55 -5.26
N VAL A 67 -19.82 -8.27 -5.05
CA VAL A 67 -18.80 -9.32 -4.89
C VAL A 67 -19.04 -10.05 -3.57
N PRO A 68 -19.26 -11.38 -3.55
CA PRO A 68 -19.48 -12.11 -2.32
C PRO A 68 -18.25 -12.07 -1.39
N PHE A 69 -18.49 -12.17 -0.07
CA PHE A 69 -17.40 -12.42 0.87
C PHE A 69 -16.69 -13.73 0.58
N GLY A 70 -15.38 -13.79 0.87
CA GLY A 70 -14.52 -14.94 0.55
C GLY A 70 -13.88 -14.87 -0.84
N TYR A 71 -14.26 -13.91 -1.67
CA TYR A 71 -13.52 -13.63 -2.90
C TYR A 71 -12.17 -13.03 -2.57
N GLN A 72 -11.17 -13.37 -3.39
CA GLN A 72 -9.82 -12.83 -3.30
C GLN A 72 -9.63 -11.69 -4.30
N PHE A 73 -8.83 -10.73 -3.91
CA PHE A 73 -8.56 -9.53 -4.71
C PHE A 73 -7.08 -9.50 -5.06
N LEU A 74 -6.76 -9.49 -6.35
CA LEU A 74 -5.41 -9.31 -6.85
C LEU A 74 -5.24 -7.87 -7.27
N LEU A 75 -4.42 -7.14 -6.52
CA LEU A 75 -4.01 -5.78 -6.83
C LEU A 75 -3.02 -5.81 -8.02
N TRP A 76 -3.25 -4.97 -9.04
CA TRP A 76 -2.36 -4.82 -10.19
C TRP A 76 -1.53 -3.55 -10.10
N ASP A 77 -2.15 -2.44 -9.77
CA ASP A 77 -1.47 -1.17 -9.55
C ASP A 77 -2.13 -0.36 -8.42
N LEU A 78 -1.32 0.46 -7.78
CA LEU A 78 -1.75 1.46 -6.83
C LEU A 78 -0.88 2.70 -7.00
N SER A 79 -1.50 3.86 -7.24
CA SER A 79 -0.80 5.13 -7.26
C SER A 79 -1.35 6.09 -6.22
N LEU A 80 -0.47 6.95 -5.73
CA LEU A 80 -0.74 8.01 -4.77
C LEU A 80 0.07 9.25 -5.14
N SER A 81 -0.55 10.43 -5.04
CA SER A 81 0.13 11.72 -4.98
C SER A 81 -0.49 12.55 -3.88
N VAL A 82 0.32 13.29 -3.13
CA VAL A 82 -0.15 14.09 -1.99
C VAL A 82 0.28 15.54 -2.11
N GLU A 83 -0.52 16.42 -1.49
CA GLU A 83 -0.23 17.84 -1.32
C GLU A 83 0.26 18.06 0.13
N PRO A 84 1.58 18.20 0.36
CA PRO A 84 2.15 18.21 1.70
C PRO A 84 1.58 19.28 2.61
N GLU A 85 1.29 20.45 2.09
CA GLU A 85 0.72 21.57 2.83
C GLU A 85 -0.63 21.27 3.50
N HIS A 86 -1.33 20.22 3.01
CA HIS A 86 -2.64 19.80 3.55
C HIS A 86 -2.57 18.52 4.39
N LEU A 87 -1.38 17.92 4.53
CA LEU A 87 -1.14 16.73 5.37
C LEU A 87 -0.89 17.03 6.86
N GLN A 88 -0.89 18.28 7.28
CA GLN A 88 -0.57 18.64 8.67
C GLN A 88 -1.52 17.99 9.67
N VAL A 89 -0.95 17.39 10.72
CA VAL A 89 -1.69 16.90 11.89
C VAL A 89 -2.12 18.10 12.71
N ARG A 90 -3.43 18.28 12.87
CA ARG A 90 -4.02 19.37 13.64
C ARG A 90 -4.52 18.88 15.01
N GLN A 91 -5.23 19.72 15.74
CA GLN A 91 -5.75 19.40 17.08
C GLN A 91 -6.86 18.34 17.09
N THR A 92 -7.56 18.14 15.97
CA THR A 92 -8.60 17.14 15.80
C THR A 92 -8.21 16.11 14.75
N PRO A 93 -8.80 14.90 14.75
CA PRO A 93 -8.70 13.95 13.64
C PRO A 93 -9.06 14.63 12.31
N ALA A 94 -8.49 14.17 11.21
CA ALA A 94 -8.80 14.68 9.90
C ALA A 94 -10.05 13.98 9.34
N SER A 95 -11.15 14.73 9.19
CA SER A 95 -12.31 14.27 8.42
C SER A 95 -12.07 14.52 6.94
N LEU A 96 -12.36 13.52 6.11
CA LEU A 96 -12.04 13.51 4.70
C LEU A 96 -13.28 13.26 3.85
N ASP A 97 -13.41 14.03 2.79
CA ASP A 97 -14.36 13.83 1.69
C ASP A 97 -13.63 13.23 0.49
N ILE A 98 -14.14 12.14 -0.05
CA ILE A 98 -13.48 11.41 -1.13
C ILE A 98 -14.43 11.25 -2.31
N GLU A 99 -14.04 11.78 -3.45
CA GLU A 99 -14.69 11.52 -4.72
C GLU A 99 -14.06 10.29 -5.34
N VAL A 100 -14.90 9.32 -5.73
CA VAL A 100 -14.45 8.09 -6.38
C VAL A 100 -15.10 7.96 -7.73
N ASN A 101 -14.29 7.78 -8.77
CA ASN A 101 -14.74 7.55 -10.13
C ASN A 101 -14.26 6.17 -10.60
N CYS A 102 -15.20 5.22 -10.75
CA CYS A 102 -14.91 3.88 -11.24
C CYS A 102 -14.83 3.89 -12.76
N THR A 103 -13.69 3.45 -13.27
CA THR A 103 -13.42 3.27 -14.68
C THR A 103 -13.18 1.78 -14.95
N ASN A 104 -13.31 1.33 -16.19
CA ASN A 104 -12.97 -0.02 -16.60
C ASN A 104 -13.61 -1.13 -15.70
N VAL A 105 -14.93 -1.03 -15.44
CA VAL A 105 -15.69 -2.02 -14.67
C VAL A 105 -15.84 -3.29 -15.51
N LYS A 106 -15.10 -4.35 -15.17
CA LYS A 106 -15.15 -5.65 -15.85
C LYS A 106 -16.10 -6.59 -15.12
N ARG A 107 -17.03 -7.19 -15.85
CA ARG A 107 -17.97 -8.19 -15.32
C ARG A 107 -17.80 -9.52 -16.02
N ARG A 108 -18.06 -10.62 -15.29
CA ARG A 108 -18.19 -11.97 -15.86
C ARG A 108 -19.55 -12.11 -16.55
N GLY A 109 -19.73 -13.17 -17.35
CA GLY A 109 -21.01 -13.48 -17.96
C GLY A 109 -22.16 -13.69 -16.95
N SER A 110 -21.84 -14.02 -15.69
CA SER A 110 -22.78 -14.09 -14.56
C SER A 110 -23.19 -12.71 -13.99
N GLY A 111 -22.65 -11.60 -14.50
CA GLY A 111 -22.86 -10.26 -13.98
C GLY A 111 -21.94 -9.88 -12.81
N THR A 112 -21.27 -10.85 -12.16
CA THR A 112 -20.37 -10.60 -11.04
C THR A 112 -19.14 -9.78 -11.47
N LEU A 113 -18.70 -8.84 -10.64
CA LEU A 113 -17.48 -8.06 -10.88
C LEU A 113 -16.27 -9.00 -11.07
N ALA A 114 -15.53 -8.80 -12.13
CA ALA A 114 -14.28 -9.52 -12.43
C ALA A 114 -13.05 -8.64 -12.14
N GLY A 115 -13.19 -7.33 -12.26
CA GLY A 115 -12.15 -6.39 -12.00
C GLY A 115 -12.64 -4.96 -12.13
N LEU A 116 -11.91 -4.05 -11.53
CA LEU A 116 -12.25 -2.64 -11.41
C LEU A 116 -10.99 -1.80 -11.45
N ARG A 117 -11.06 -0.64 -12.12
CA ARG A 117 -10.17 0.50 -11.91
C ARG A 117 -11.01 1.66 -11.37
N TYR A 118 -10.44 2.39 -10.42
CA TYR A 118 -11.03 3.62 -9.92
C TYR A 118 -9.96 4.66 -9.58
N ASP A 119 -10.36 5.91 -9.68
CA ASP A 119 -9.57 7.08 -9.33
C ASP A 119 -10.23 7.79 -8.14
N THR A 120 -9.43 8.39 -7.28
CA THR A 120 -9.89 9.08 -6.06
C THR A 120 -9.32 10.49 -5.97
N LEU A 121 -10.16 11.41 -5.47
CA LEU A 121 -9.75 12.74 -5.02
C LEU A 121 -10.10 12.85 -3.54
N ILE A 122 -9.09 12.95 -2.68
CA ILE A 122 -9.25 13.05 -1.22
C ILE A 122 -9.12 14.51 -0.82
N ARG A 123 -10.16 15.04 -0.15
CA ARG A 123 -10.21 16.42 0.32
C ARG A 123 -10.35 16.47 1.83
N ARG A 124 -9.78 17.52 2.42
CA ARG A 124 -9.94 17.92 3.81
C ARG A 124 -10.28 19.40 3.85
N ASP A 125 -11.38 19.76 4.49
CA ASP A 125 -11.86 21.15 4.56
C ASP A 125 -11.92 21.82 3.17
N GLY A 126 -12.34 21.06 2.13
CA GLY A 126 -12.42 21.51 0.73
C GLY A 126 -11.09 21.52 -0.04
N HIS A 127 -9.94 21.40 0.64
CA HIS A 127 -8.61 21.37 0.00
C HIS A 127 -8.23 19.96 -0.45
N LEU A 128 -7.61 19.85 -1.62
CA LEU A 128 -7.07 18.57 -2.10
C LEU A 128 -5.90 18.15 -1.21
N VAL A 129 -5.98 16.96 -0.63
CA VAL A 129 -4.94 16.36 0.23
C VAL A 129 -4.16 15.31 -0.53
N ALA A 130 -4.88 14.49 -1.29
CA ALA A 130 -4.28 13.41 -2.07
C ALA A 130 -5.14 13.04 -3.27
N THR A 131 -4.48 12.46 -4.27
CA THR A 131 -5.10 11.75 -5.38
C THR A 131 -4.54 10.34 -5.45
N GLY A 132 -5.30 9.40 -5.96
CA GLY A 132 -4.79 8.06 -6.21
C GLY A 132 -5.64 7.25 -7.13
N SER A 133 -5.08 6.18 -7.64
CA SER A 133 -5.80 5.20 -8.46
C SER A 133 -5.40 3.79 -8.08
N VAL A 134 -6.33 2.87 -8.30
CA VAL A 134 -6.11 1.43 -8.07
C VAL A 134 -6.76 0.65 -9.18
N SER A 135 -6.11 -0.43 -9.61
CA SER A 135 -6.77 -1.48 -10.38
C SER A 135 -6.58 -2.85 -9.72
N PHE A 136 -7.65 -3.64 -9.73
CA PHE A 136 -7.64 -4.99 -9.18
C PHE A 136 -8.57 -5.92 -9.96
N THR A 137 -8.37 -7.22 -9.75
CA THR A 137 -9.31 -8.26 -10.19
C THR A 137 -9.86 -9.04 -9.00
N CYS A 138 -11.10 -9.55 -9.15
CA CYS A 138 -11.77 -10.40 -8.16
C CYS A 138 -11.78 -11.84 -8.62
N THR A 139 -11.40 -12.76 -7.74
CA THR A 139 -11.33 -14.19 -8.02
C THR A 139 -12.11 -14.96 -6.96
N GLY A 140 -13.03 -15.82 -7.40
CA GLY A 140 -13.79 -16.68 -6.48
C GLY A 140 -12.91 -17.75 -5.83
N PRO A 141 -13.33 -18.30 -4.66
CA PRO A 141 -12.52 -19.21 -3.85
C PRO A 141 -11.97 -20.41 -4.62
N THR A 142 -12.81 -21.09 -5.40
CA THR A 142 -12.40 -22.27 -6.16
C THR A 142 -11.33 -21.97 -7.22
N ALA A 143 -11.47 -20.86 -7.94
CA ALA A 143 -10.49 -20.46 -8.94
C ALA A 143 -9.18 -20.01 -8.26
N TYR A 144 -9.28 -19.31 -7.13
CA TYR A 144 -8.13 -18.92 -6.32
C TYR A 144 -7.35 -20.14 -5.82
N GLN A 145 -8.04 -21.12 -5.22
CA GLN A 145 -7.42 -22.35 -4.75
C GLN A 145 -6.67 -23.10 -5.86
N ARG A 146 -7.22 -23.14 -7.07
CA ARG A 146 -6.51 -23.75 -8.22
C ARG A 146 -5.22 -23.03 -8.58
N VAL A 147 -5.24 -21.71 -8.58
CA VAL A 147 -4.04 -20.88 -8.86
C VAL A 147 -2.99 -21.06 -7.77
N ARG A 148 -3.42 -21.21 -6.50
CA ARG A 148 -2.53 -21.32 -5.34
C ARG A 148 -2.09 -22.74 -5.00
N ALA A 149 -2.70 -23.77 -5.62
CA ALA A 149 -2.49 -25.18 -5.26
C ALA A 149 -1.00 -25.60 -5.30
N GLN A 150 -0.26 -25.20 -6.34
CA GLN A 150 1.16 -25.54 -6.47
C GLN A 150 2.00 -24.90 -5.37
N HIS A 151 1.74 -23.64 -5.02
CA HIS A 151 2.46 -22.93 -3.95
C HIS A 151 2.16 -23.54 -2.57
N ALA A 152 0.92 -23.97 -2.35
CA ALA A 152 0.57 -24.69 -1.12
C ALA A 152 1.31 -26.03 -0.99
N LEU A 153 1.43 -26.79 -2.08
CA LEU A 153 2.17 -28.06 -2.11
C LEU A 153 3.68 -27.86 -1.88
N ASN A 154 4.25 -26.76 -2.37
CA ASN A 154 5.66 -26.43 -2.17
C ASN A 154 5.98 -25.88 -0.77
N GLY A 155 4.97 -25.57 0.06
CA GLY A 155 5.16 -24.92 1.35
C GLY A 155 5.48 -23.42 1.25
N ASP A 156 5.33 -22.81 0.08
CA ASP A 156 5.64 -21.39 -0.17
C ASP A 156 4.78 -20.43 0.66
N GLN A 157 3.69 -20.94 1.25
CA GLN A 157 2.79 -20.18 2.12
C GLN A 157 3.25 -20.10 3.58
N LEU A 158 4.28 -20.87 3.97
CA LEU A 158 4.81 -20.85 5.33
C LEU A 158 5.86 -19.74 5.46
N PRO A 159 5.72 -18.83 6.44
CA PRO A 159 6.67 -17.75 6.60
C PRO A 159 8.09 -18.22 6.85
N LEU A 160 9.06 -17.59 6.22
CA LEU A 160 10.47 -17.80 6.54
C LEU A 160 10.81 -17.32 7.96
N PRO A 161 11.85 -17.88 8.60
CA PRO A 161 12.39 -17.34 9.84
C PRO A 161 12.74 -15.85 9.68
N LEU A 162 12.39 -15.05 10.69
CA LEU A 162 12.68 -13.63 10.70
C LEU A 162 14.19 -13.38 10.72
N THR A 163 14.63 -12.48 9.85
CA THR A 163 16.00 -11.98 9.85
C THR A 163 16.09 -10.68 10.68
N ALA A 164 17.30 -10.28 11.07
CA ALA A 164 17.52 -9.03 11.78
C ALA A 164 17.04 -7.84 10.94
N PRO A 165 16.29 -6.88 11.52
CA PRO A 165 15.85 -5.69 10.79
C PRO A 165 17.03 -4.77 10.49
N ALA A 166 16.90 -3.94 9.47
CA ALA A 166 17.73 -2.76 9.32
C ALA A 166 17.56 -1.82 10.54
N ALA A 167 18.53 -0.98 10.82
CA ALA A 167 18.39 0.04 11.88
C ALA A 167 17.16 0.92 11.56
N PRO A 168 16.19 1.07 12.46
CA PRO A 168 14.91 1.75 12.15
C PRO A 168 15.10 3.13 11.54
N GLN A 169 16.00 3.95 12.12
CA GLN A 169 16.26 5.31 11.64
C GLN A 169 16.85 5.33 10.22
N SER A 170 17.58 4.28 9.82
CA SER A 170 18.15 4.20 8.46
C SER A 170 17.11 3.96 7.37
N VAL A 171 15.91 3.56 7.76
CA VAL A 171 14.77 3.29 6.87
C VAL A 171 13.57 4.20 7.16
N GLY A 172 13.76 5.26 7.95
CA GLY A 172 12.71 6.22 8.29
C GLY A 172 11.63 5.66 9.24
N ARG A 173 12.00 4.74 10.13
CA ARG A 173 11.14 4.20 11.19
C ARG A 173 11.76 4.43 12.57
N THR A 174 10.93 4.37 13.61
CA THR A 174 11.37 4.51 15.01
C THR A 174 11.38 3.16 15.73
N SER A 175 10.54 2.23 15.32
CA SER A 175 10.40 0.91 15.94
C SER A 175 10.94 -0.20 15.04
N PRO A 176 11.73 -1.16 15.56
CA PRO A 176 12.21 -2.31 14.79
C PRO A 176 11.09 -3.25 14.36
N VAL A 177 9.92 -3.21 14.99
CA VAL A 177 8.74 -4.01 14.61
C VAL A 177 8.22 -3.56 13.24
N ASP A 178 8.26 -2.25 12.96
CA ASP A 178 7.76 -1.66 11.72
C ASP A 178 8.76 -1.77 10.55
N VAL A 179 9.96 -2.29 10.80
CA VAL A 179 10.98 -2.44 9.76
C VAL A 179 10.72 -3.71 8.94
N VAL A 180 10.46 -3.52 7.65
CA VAL A 180 10.19 -4.60 6.69
C VAL A 180 11.39 -4.93 5.80
N LEU A 181 12.58 -4.44 6.14
CA LEU A 181 13.82 -4.65 5.41
C LEU A 181 14.91 -5.24 6.31
N SER A 182 15.63 -6.23 5.79
CA SER A 182 16.84 -6.81 6.41
C SER A 182 18.04 -6.61 5.48
N PRO A 183 19.18 -6.08 5.94
CA PRO A 183 20.35 -5.84 5.10
C PRO A 183 20.92 -7.13 4.49
N LEU A 184 21.36 -7.08 3.23
CA LEU A 184 22.08 -8.15 2.54
C LEU A 184 23.61 -7.89 2.46
N GLY A 185 24.12 -6.86 3.14
CA GLY A 185 25.55 -6.48 3.10
C GLY A 185 25.97 -5.75 1.83
N GLN A 186 25.06 -5.49 0.90
CA GLN A 186 25.30 -4.73 -0.32
C GLN A 186 24.50 -3.41 -0.28
N PRO A 187 25.05 -2.28 -0.78
CA PRO A 187 24.34 -1.02 -0.82
C PRO A 187 23.04 -1.12 -1.61
N ASN A 188 21.97 -0.52 -1.06
CA ASN A 188 20.64 -0.44 -1.69
C ASN A 188 20.00 -1.79 -2.02
N ARG A 189 20.40 -2.86 -1.29
CA ARG A 189 19.84 -4.21 -1.42
C ARG A 189 19.47 -4.76 -0.05
N TRP A 190 18.25 -5.28 0.04
CA TRP A 190 17.70 -5.86 1.27
C TRP A 190 16.92 -7.14 0.95
N ARG A 191 16.73 -7.96 1.97
CA ARG A 191 15.69 -8.99 1.98
C ARG A 191 14.42 -8.36 2.55
N LEU A 192 13.28 -8.64 1.94
CA LEU A 192 11.99 -8.33 2.54
C LEU A 192 11.84 -9.11 3.85
N ARG A 193 11.60 -8.40 4.95
CA ARG A 193 11.40 -8.96 6.29
C ARG A 193 9.91 -9.06 6.55
N VAL A 194 9.39 -10.29 6.55
CA VAL A 194 7.96 -10.57 6.65
C VAL A 194 7.67 -11.08 8.06
N ASP A 195 7.19 -10.20 8.95
CA ASP A 195 6.69 -10.59 10.27
C ASP A 195 5.17 -10.70 10.24
N THR A 196 4.67 -11.92 10.10
CA THR A 196 3.22 -12.20 10.04
C THR A 196 2.47 -11.93 11.34
N ARG A 197 3.19 -11.55 12.43
CA ARG A 197 2.59 -11.13 13.71
C ARG A 197 2.40 -9.60 13.77
N HIS A 198 2.83 -8.87 12.74
CA HIS A 198 2.68 -7.42 12.72
C HIS A 198 1.20 -7.02 12.73
N PRO A 199 0.72 -6.26 13.73
CA PRO A 199 -0.71 -6.10 13.98
C PRO A 199 -1.45 -5.28 12.91
N VAL A 200 -0.74 -4.48 12.12
CA VAL A 200 -1.32 -3.62 11.08
C VAL A 200 -1.08 -4.20 9.68
N LEU A 201 0.15 -4.61 9.36
CA LEU A 201 0.50 -5.14 8.04
C LEU A 201 -0.07 -6.55 7.80
N PHE A 202 -0.27 -7.32 8.88
CA PHE A 202 -0.85 -8.65 8.90
C PHE A 202 -1.97 -8.72 9.95
N ASP A 203 -2.95 -7.84 9.88
CA ASP A 203 -4.05 -7.80 10.85
C ASP A 203 -4.99 -9.02 10.78
N HIS A 204 -4.84 -9.86 9.76
CA HIS A 204 -5.50 -11.15 9.60
C HIS A 204 -4.58 -12.12 8.82
N PRO A 205 -4.78 -13.44 8.97
CA PRO A 205 -3.99 -14.44 8.24
C PRO A 205 -4.18 -14.33 6.73
N VAL A 206 -3.07 -14.39 6.00
CA VAL A 206 -3.02 -14.41 4.52
C VAL A 206 -1.96 -15.42 4.07
N ASP A 207 -2.06 -15.88 2.84
CA ASP A 207 -1.18 -16.91 2.25
C ASP A 207 -0.07 -16.33 1.36
N HIS A 208 0.06 -15.02 1.33
CA HIS A 208 1.07 -14.27 0.56
C HIS A 208 1.36 -12.93 1.25
N VAL A 209 2.40 -12.24 0.83
CA VAL A 209 2.76 -10.92 1.36
C VAL A 209 1.73 -9.88 0.92
N PRO A 210 1.09 -9.16 1.85
CA PRO A 210 0.15 -8.09 1.50
C PRO A 210 0.80 -6.97 0.67
N GLY A 211 0.05 -6.40 -0.27
CA GLY A 211 0.52 -5.27 -1.07
C GLY A 211 1.02 -4.09 -0.24
N MET A 212 0.42 -3.81 0.91
CA MET A 212 0.86 -2.73 1.81
C MET A 212 2.24 -2.98 2.43
N VAL A 213 2.67 -4.24 2.61
CA VAL A 213 4.06 -4.57 3.01
C VAL A 213 5.05 -4.17 1.92
N LEU A 214 4.69 -4.39 0.66
CA LEU A 214 5.52 -4.05 -0.50
C LEU A 214 5.61 -2.53 -0.71
N ILE A 215 4.49 -1.83 -0.53
CA ILE A 215 4.44 -0.35 -0.53
C ILE A 215 5.33 0.22 0.59
N GLU A 216 5.24 -0.36 1.80
CA GLU A 216 6.10 0.04 2.91
C GLU A 216 7.58 -0.29 2.64
N ALA A 217 7.88 -1.43 2.03
CA ALA A 217 9.24 -1.77 1.64
C ALA A 217 9.81 -0.75 0.64
N ALA A 218 8.98 -0.29 -0.31
CA ALA A 218 9.38 0.74 -1.27
C ALA A 218 9.70 2.08 -0.57
N ARG A 219 8.88 2.51 0.40
CA ARG A 219 9.12 3.71 1.19
C ARG A 219 10.42 3.58 2.00
N GLN A 220 10.60 2.46 2.72
CA GLN A 220 11.79 2.23 3.55
C GLN A 220 13.07 2.14 2.70
N ALA A 221 13.04 1.42 1.58
CA ALA A 221 14.17 1.33 0.66
C ALA A 221 14.54 2.70 0.06
N SER A 222 13.53 3.53 -0.23
CA SER A 222 13.76 4.90 -0.70
C SER A 222 14.41 5.78 0.36
N ALA A 223 13.95 5.70 1.61
CA ALA A 223 14.55 6.43 2.73
C ALA A 223 16.03 6.04 2.90
N ALA A 224 16.31 4.73 2.88
CA ALA A 224 17.69 4.22 3.00
C ALA A 224 18.58 4.62 1.82
N ALA A 225 18.09 4.49 0.58
CA ALA A 225 18.86 4.86 -0.62
C ALA A 225 19.17 6.37 -0.68
N LEU A 226 18.27 7.20 -0.16
CA LEU A 226 18.43 8.65 -0.06
C LEU A 226 19.15 9.08 1.24
N LYS A 227 19.46 8.14 2.14
CA LYS A 227 20.07 8.38 3.47
C LYS A 227 19.25 9.38 4.30
N ARG A 228 17.92 9.16 4.34
CA ARG A 228 16.96 10.00 5.06
C ARG A 228 16.39 9.27 6.26
N THR A 229 16.50 9.88 7.44
CA THR A 229 15.84 9.40 8.68
C THR A 229 14.36 9.77 8.72
N SER A 230 13.96 10.79 7.97
CA SER A 230 12.58 11.19 7.73
C SER A 230 12.38 11.36 6.23
N LEU A 231 11.41 10.68 5.66
CA LEU A 231 11.05 10.74 4.24
C LEU A 231 9.54 10.92 4.11
N LEU A 232 9.13 12.07 3.57
CA LEU A 232 7.76 12.32 3.16
C LEU A 232 7.62 11.98 1.67
N PRO A 233 7.01 10.84 1.29
CA PRO A 233 6.71 10.56 -0.10
C PRO A 233 5.69 11.56 -0.65
N LEU A 234 6.01 12.23 -1.73
CA LEU A 234 5.09 13.12 -2.46
C LEU A 234 4.23 12.35 -3.45
N SER A 235 4.79 11.28 -4.00
CA SER A 235 4.05 10.33 -4.81
C SER A 235 4.64 8.93 -4.70
N LEU A 236 3.79 7.95 -4.94
CA LEU A 236 4.14 6.54 -5.05
C LEU A 236 3.31 5.93 -6.16
N ALA A 237 3.95 5.17 -7.05
CA ALA A 237 3.28 4.36 -8.07
C ALA A 237 3.86 2.95 -8.00
N GLY A 238 3.03 1.99 -7.63
CA GLY A 238 3.38 0.57 -7.47
C GLY A 238 2.68 -0.31 -8.48
N ASP A 239 3.43 -1.23 -9.10
CA ASP A 239 2.96 -2.28 -9.99
C ASP A 239 3.20 -3.64 -9.35
N PHE A 240 2.14 -4.47 -9.27
CA PHE A 240 2.16 -5.80 -8.66
C PHE A 240 1.98 -6.84 -9.77
N ARG A 241 3.04 -7.54 -10.10
CA ARG A 241 3.05 -8.47 -11.24
C ARG A 241 2.73 -9.90 -10.85
N ARG A 242 3.10 -10.29 -9.63
CA ARG A 242 2.93 -11.64 -9.09
C ARG A 242 2.69 -11.57 -7.58
N TYR A 243 2.09 -12.59 -7.02
CA TYR A 243 2.11 -12.78 -5.57
C TYR A 243 3.55 -12.88 -5.09
N VAL A 244 3.84 -12.26 -3.95
CA VAL A 244 5.08 -12.46 -3.21
C VAL A 244 4.81 -13.51 -2.15
N GLU A 245 5.46 -14.66 -2.27
CA GLU A 245 5.23 -15.82 -1.42
C GLU A 245 5.91 -15.65 -0.06
N LEU A 246 5.25 -16.11 1.02
CA LEU A 246 5.77 -16.01 2.39
C LEU A 246 7.01 -16.85 2.61
N GLY A 247 7.06 -18.03 2.01
CA GLY A 247 8.12 -19.05 2.16
C GLY A 247 9.29 -18.88 1.19
N VAL A 248 9.28 -17.86 0.33
CA VAL A 248 10.35 -17.62 -0.65
C VAL A 248 11.05 -16.29 -0.34
N PRO A 249 12.39 -16.23 -0.29
CA PRO A 249 13.09 -14.97 -0.07
C PRO A 249 12.76 -13.96 -1.17
N CYS A 250 12.36 -12.76 -0.77
CA CYS A 250 12.15 -11.64 -1.69
C CYS A 250 13.28 -10.63 -1.53
N GLU A 251 14.00 -10.35 -2.62
CA GLU A 251 15.04 -9.32 -2.66
C GLU A 251 14.45 -7.98 -3.07
N ILE A 252 14.72 -6.95 -2.28
CA ILE A 252 14.35 -5.55 -2.56
C ILE A 252 15.58 -4.80 -2.99
N ASN A 253 15.51 -4.15 -4.16
CA ASN A 253 16.56 -3.31 -4.70
C ASN A 253 16.04 -1.88 -4.90
N ALA A 254 16.86 -0.87 -4.61
CA ALA A 254 16.53 0.54 -4.83
C ALA A 254 17.57 1.22 -5.71
N VAL A 255 17.10 1.97 -6.70
CA VAL A 255 17.93 2.77 -7.59
C VAL A 255 17.45 4.22 -7.54
N VAL A 256 18.33 5.12 -7.09
CA VAL A 256 18.06 6.56 -7.18
C VAL A 256 18.20 6.99 -8.63
N MET A 257 17.11 7.48 -9.22
CA MET A 257 17.07 7.85 -10.63
C MET A 257 17.87 9.13 -10.91
N PRO A 258 18.56 9.22 -12.04
CA PRO A 258 19.18 10.44 -12.49
C PRO A 258 18.15 11.58 -12.61
N ARG A 259 18.56 12.78 -12.27
CA ARG A 259 17.68 13.96 -12.37
C ARG A 259 17.42 14.31 -13.82
N GLN A 260 16.16 14.50 -14.17
CA GLN A 260 15.77 14.94 -15.52
C GLN A 260 15.64 16.46 -15.64
N LEU A 261 15.44 17.18 -14.51
CA LEU A 261 15.28 18.65 -14.45
C LEU A 261 15.87 19.18 -13.12
N PRO A 262 16.14 20.47 -12.98
CA PRO A 262 16.56 21.08 -11.71
C PRO A 262 15.46 21.07 -10.63
N ASP A 263 14.42 20.22 -10.79
CA ASP A 263 13.39 20.01 -9.79
C ASP A 263 14.00 19.52 -8.46
N ALA A 264 13.47 20.05 -7.37
CA ALA A 264 13.91 19.76 -6.01
C ALA A 264 13.51 18.35 -5.50
N ARG A 265 13.04 17.44 -6.37
CA ARG A 265 12.53 16.12 -6.02
C ARG A 265 13.57 15.02 -6.30
N HIS A 266 13.54 13.98 -5.48
CA HIS A 266 14.27 12.73 -5.70
C HIS A 266 13.28 11.64 -6.10
N THR A 267 13.64 10.88 -7.12
CA THR A 267 12.87 9.70 -7.56
C THR A 267 13.70 8.44 -7.31
N VAL A 268 13.10 7.46 -6.68
CA VAL A 268 13.71 6.15 -6.42
C VAL A 268 12.85 5.07 -7.06
N LEU A 269 13.45 4.24 -7.90
CA LEU A 269 12.85 3.02 -8.39
C LEU A 269 13.20 1.89 -7.43
N VAL A 270 12.16 1.21 -6.91
CA VAL A 270 12.30 0.04 -6.04
C VAL A 270 11.73 -1.17 -6.73
N THR A 271 12.43 -2.29 -6.69
CA THR A 271 11.98 -3.56 -7.29
C THR A 271 12.07 -4.67 -6.28
N GLY A 272 11.12 -5.61 -6.33
CA GLY A 272 11.08 -6.81 -5.51
C GLY A 272 11.13 -8.06 -6.39
N HIS A 273 12.04 -8.99 -6.09
CA HIS A 273 12.26 -10.19 -6.86
C HIS A 273 12.23 -11.46 -5.99
N GLN A 274 11.59 -12.51 -6.48
CA GLN A 274 11.67 -13.87 -5.94
C GLN A 274 12.16 -14.82 -7.03
N ASN A 275 13.13 -15.67 -6.71
CA ASN A 275 13.72 -16.64 -7.67
C ASN A 275 14.19 -15.97 -8.98
N GLY A 276 14.70 -14.74 -8.91
CA GLY A 276 15.12 -13.93 -10.07
C GLY A 276 13.99 -13.26 -10.85
N GLU A 277 12.72 -13.56 -10.54
CA GLU A 277 11.56 -13.02 -11.22
C GLU A 277 11.05 -11.73 -10.55
N LEU A 278 10.74 -10.72 -11.35
CA LEU A 278 10.17 -9.46 -10.87
C LEU A 278 8.71 -9.67 -10.41
N CYS A 279 8.47 -9.49 -9.12
CA CYS A 279 7.14 -9.61 -8.52
C CYS A 279 6.48 -8.25 -8.32
N PHE A 280 7.27 -7.23 -7.99
CA PHE A 280 6.81 -5.90 -7.62
C PHE A 280 7.79 -4.84 -8.09
N SER A 281 7.27 -3.68 -8.50
CA SER A 281 8.06 -2.48 -8.68
C SER A 281 7.30 -1.25 -8.17
N ALA A 282 8.03 -0.26 -7.66
CA ALA A 282 7.45 1.00 -7.26
C ALA A 282 8.38 2.17 -7.57
N THR A 283 7.80 3.27 -8.00
CA THR A 283 8.48 4.56 -8.12
C THR A 283 8.03 5.45 -6.97
N VAL A 284 8.98 5.92 -6.16
CA VAL A 284 8.73 6.82 -5.03
C VAL A 284 9.39 8.15 -5.31
N THR A 285 8.59 9.23 -5.25
CA THR A 285 9.10 10.60 -5.36
C THR A 285 9.00 11.29 -4.01
N ALA A 286 10.06 11.97 -3.60
CA ALA A 286 10.12 12.66 -2.32
C ALA A 286 10.75 14.04 -2.46
N SER A 287 10.42 14.95 -1.53
CA SER A 287 11.02 16.28 -1.46
C SER A 287 12.54 16.22 -1.20
N ARG A 288 13.27 17.21 -1.72
CA ARG A 288 14.70 17.36 -1.47
C ARG A 288 15.00 17.88 -0.07
N ARG A 289 14.14 18.74 0.48
CA ARG A 289 14.33 19.31 1.82
C ARG A 289 13.90 18.26 2.86
N PRO A 290 14.69 18.08 3.96
CA PRO A 290 14.12 17.46 5.14
C PRO A 290 12.97 18.36 5.61
N HIS A 291 11.83 17.79 5.83
CA HIS A 291 10.73 18.46 6.51
C HIS A 291 11.01 18.47 7.99
#